data_b0d68c6e53faad8cd5a752a8deae24df
#
_entry.id   b0d68c6e53faad8cd5a752a8deae24df
#
_cell.length_a   1.000
_cell.length_b   1.000
_cell.length_c   1.000
_cell.angle_alpha   90.00
_cell.angle_beta   90.00
_cell.angle_gamma   90.00
#
_symmetry.space_group_name_H-M   'P 1'
#
loop_
_entity.id
_entity.type
_entity.pdbx_description
1 polymer ?
#
loop_
_entity_poly.entity_id
_entity_poly.type
_entity_poly.pdbx_seq_one_letter_code
_entity_poly.pdbx_strand_id
1 'polypeptide(L)'
;MQNKSVIFALAILASPVVFALIVYPNTFSLGWNQGRGGFLFAMAFIAAELIGLKLEIPRKRLYAIIPLAAATIIYLISLDFGLRDYLVSVAPKFHVQIIYSWTWMWDFIIIAAFFIASMTILFGKRWIRISPAGPIYAAGTAIILSLDTFFPYDSLGPLQYVVPYLVKLDVFLIGAFHLGHATSQSNVMFLSGDHGPFALQVFWPSAGVHSIIIYSLVMMAFLLKMNIPRNRKIMYFALGVVGTITVNVIRIFSLSIFVLKVSTNVNEFESFHGIAGEIMFLPWLFVFLLIVTYVETKRIKKIEAAKLEPDKSK
;
A
#
# COMPACT_ATOMS: atom_id res chain seq x y z
N MET A 1 -14.97 -1.05 -29.73
CA MET A 1 -13.99 -2.14 -29.96
C MET A 1 -12.73 -1.84 -29.20
N GLN A 2 -12.29 -2.72 -28.35
CA GLN A 2 -11.04 -2.60 -27.57
C GLN A 2 -9.86 -2.66 -28.56
N ASN A 3 -8.85 -1.81 -28.36
CA ASN A 3 -7.72 -1.77 -29.27
C ASN A 3 -6.85 -3.03 -29.08
N LYS A 4 -6.69 -3.84 -30.13
CA LYS A 4 -5.95 -5.11 -30.11
C LYS A 4 -4.53 -4.97 -29.55
N SER A 5 -3.88 -3.81 -29.77
CA SER A 5 -2.52 -3.54 -29.25
C SER A 5 -2.49 -3.41 -27.72
N VAL A 6 -3.55 -2.87 -27.09
CA VAL A 6 -3.66 -2.80 -25.61
C VAL A 6 -3.87 -4.19 -25.01
N ILE A 7 -4.73 -5.01 -25.63
CA ILE A 7 -4.93 -6.40 -25.17
C ILE A 7 -3.62 -7.19 -25.24
N PHE A 8 -2.88 -7.05 -26.33
CA PHE A 8 -1.60 -7.74 -26.49
C PHE A 8 -0.56 -7.25 -25.47
N ALA A 9 -0.50 -5.94 -25.22
CA ALA A 9 0.35 -5.39 -24.15
C ALA A 9 -0.02 -5.97 -22.78
N LEU A 10 -1.31 -6.02 -22.44
CA LEU A 10 -1.80 -6.61 -21.19
C LEU A 10 -1.44 -8.08 -21.06
N ALA A 11 -1.54 -8.86 -22.15
CA ALA A 11 -1.15 -10.27 -22.14
C ALA A 11 0.35 -10.47 -21.84
N ILE A 12 1.23 -9.64 -22.44
CA ILE A 12 2.68 -9.70 -22.15
C ILE A 12 2.94 -9.25 -20.71
N LEU A 13 2.31 -8.16 -20.24
CA LEU A 13 2.49 -7.66 -18.86
C LEU A 13 1.98 -8.66 -17.82
N ALA A 14 0.92 -9.41 -18.12
CA ALA A 14 0.38 -10.42 -17.23
C ALA A 14 1.22 -11.72 -17.23
N SER A 15 2.00 -12.01 -18.28
CA SER A 15 2.64 -13.31 -18.44
C SER A 15 3.54 -13.73 -17.27
N PRO A 16 4.40 -12.89 -16.63
CA PRO A 16 5.17 -13.31 -15.47
C PRO A 16 4.30 -13.54 -14.23
N VAL A 17 3.23 -12.77 -14.07
CA VAL A 17 2.30 -12.92 -12.93
C VAL A 17 1.51 -14.22 -13.06
N VAL A 18 1.00 -14.50 -14.26
CA VAL A 18 0.27 -15.76 -14.57
C VAL A 18 1.20 -16.96 -14.44
N PHE A 19 2.44 -16.86 -14.93
CA PHE A 19 3.45 -17.89 -14.74
C PHE A 19 3.67 -18.19 -13.25
N ALA A 20 3.92 -17.14 -12.45
CA ALA A 20 4.13 -17.30 -11.01
C ALA A 20 2.89 -17.92 -10.32
N LEU A 21 1.68 -17.52 -10.72
CA LEU A 21 0.44 -18.06 -10.15
C LEU A 21 0.26 -19.56 -10.46
N ILE A 22 0.63 -19.99 -11.68
CA ILE A 22 0.50 -21.40 -12.10
C ILE A 22 1.56 -22.28 -11.42
N VAL A 23 2.81 -21.80 -11.38
CA VAL A 23 3.94 -22.59 -10.86
C VAL A 23 4.02 -22.56 -9.33
N TYR A 24 3.66 -21.43 -8.72
CA TYR A 24 3.78 -21.19 -7.26
C TYR A 24 2.46 -20.79 -6.59
N PRO A 25 1.34 -21.50 -6.79
CA PRO A 25 0.02 -21.09 -6.32
C PRO A 25 -0.03 -20.85 -4.80
N ASN A 26 0.67 -21.67 -4.03
CA ASN A 26 0.71 -21.60 -2.56
C ASN A 26 1.43 -20.34 -2.02
N THR A 27 2.11 -19.58 -2.88
CA THR A 27 2.78 -18.34 -2.48
C THR A 27 1.91 -17.09 -2.69
N PHE A 28 0.70 -17.24 -3.21
CA PHE A 28 -0.22 -16.12 -3.46
C PHE A 28 -1.12 -15.84 -2.24
N SER A 29 -0.49 -15.58 -1.10
CA SER A 29 -1.18 -15.04 0.06
C SER A 29 -1.57 -13.58 -0.17
N LEU A 30 -2.71 -13.16 0.38
CA LEU A 30 -3.16 -11.77 0.36
C LEU A 30 -2.49 -10.93 1.45
N GLY A 31 -1.84 -11.57 2.42
CA GLY A 31 -1.06 -10.87 3.45
C GLY A 31 0.13 -10.12 2.85
N TRP A 32 0.39 -8.93 3.35
CA TRP A 32 1.37 -7.98 2.82
C TRP A 32 2.79 -8.54 2.70
N ASN A 33 3.24 -9.30 3.69
CA ASN A 33 4.59 -9.83 3.78
C ASN A 33 4.63 -11.36 3.67
N GLN A 34 3.55 -11.98 3.19
CA GLN A 34 3.40 -13.42 3.21
C GLN A 34 3.52 -14.08 1.83
N GLY A 35 3.82 -13.31 0.79
CA GLY A 35 3.99 -13.90 -0.54
C GLY A 35 3.72 -12.96 -1.71
N ARG A 36 3.34 -13.56 -2.84
CA ARG A 36 3.21 -12.92 -4.15
C ARG A 36 1.81 -12.40 -4.48
N GLY A 37 0.85 -12.44 -3.55
CA GLY A 37 -0.54 -11.97 -3.81
C GLY A 37 -0.61 -10.55 -4.36
N GLY A 38 0.30 -9.67 -3.93
CA GLY A 38 0.43 -8.31 -4.44
C GLY A 38 0.72 -8.20 -5.95
N PHE A 39 1.24 -9.24 -6.60
CA PHE A 39 1.43 -9.25 -8.07
C PHE A 39 0.10 -9.17 -8.80
N LEU A 40 -0.93 -9.86 -8.28
CA LEU A 40 -2.30 -9.81 -8.83
C LEU A 40 -2.89 -8.41 -8.71
N PHE A 41 -2.71 -7.75 -7.56
CA PHE A 41 -3.18 -6.37 -7.38
C PHE A 41 -2.48 -5.40 -8.31
N ALA A 42 -1.14 -5.48 -8.43
CA ALA A 42 -0.38 -4.63 -9.35
C ALA A 42 -0.88 -4.81 -10.80
N MET A 43 -1.07 -6.07 -11.24
CA MET A 43 -1.56 -6.36 -12.59
C MET A 43 -3.02 -5.93 -12.78
N ALA A 44 -3.87 -6.13 -11.78
CA ALA A 44 -5.27 -5.68 -11.81
C ALA A 44 -5.36 -4.15 -11.94
N PHE A 45 -4.54 -3.39 -11.24
CA PHE A 45 -4.46 -1.95 -11.39
C PHE A 45 -4.03 -1.54 -12.80
N ILE A 46 -2.98 -2.17 -13.36
CA ILE A 46 -2.55 -1.91 -14.74
C ILE A 46 -3.69 -2.21 -15.72
N ALA A 47 -4.35 -3.35 -15.56
CA ALA A 47 -5.48 -3.75 -16.41
C ALA A 47 -6.64 -2.75 -16.31
N ALA A 48 -7.06 -2.39 -15.09
CA ALA A 48 -8.13 -1.43 -14.86
C ALA A 48 -7.83 -0.05 -15.47
N GLU A 49 -6.57 0.37 -15.46
CA GLU A 49 -6.15 1.65 -16.01
C GLU A 49 -6.00 1.66 -17.54
N LEU A 50 -5.66 0.53 -18.16
CA LEU A 50 -5.47 0.43 -19.61
C LEU A 50 -6.72 -0.04 -20.35
N ILE A 51 -7.60 -0.82 -19.71
CA ILE A 51 -8.85 -1.28 -20.33
C ILE A 51 -9.74 -0.06 -20.65
N GLY A 52 -10.22 0.00 -21.88
CA GLY A 52 -11.09 1.09 -22.36
C GLY A 52 -10.34 2.30 -22.93
N LEU A 53 -9.02 2.39 -22.79
CA LEU A 53 -8.26 3.45 -23.42
C LEU A 53 -8.12 3.17 -24.93
N LYS A 54 -8.39 4.21 -25.73
CA LYS A 54 -8.18 4.17 -27.18
C LYS A 54 -6.72 4.59 -27.50
N LEU A 55 -5.77 3.70 -27.13
CA LEU A 55 -4.34 3.93 -27.36
C LEU A 55 -3.83 3.00 -28.46
N GLU A 56 -3.14 3.54 -29.45
CA GLU A 56 -2.39 2.76 -30.42
C GLU A 56 -0.95 2.61 -29.96
N ILE A 57 -0.54 1.36 -29.70
CA ILE A 57 0.80 1.03 -29.29
C ILE A 57 1.55 0.46 -30.51
N PRO A 58 2.66 1.09 -30.94
CA PRO A 58 3.46 0.59 -32.07
C PRO A 58 3.95 -0.84 -31.80
N ARG A 59 3.87 -1.72 -32.81
CA ARG A 59 4.31 -3.12 -32.70
C ARG A 59 5.75 -3.27 -32.19
N LYS A 60 6.66 -2.38 -32.64
CA LYS A 60 8.05 -2.38 -32.18
C LYS A 60 8.17 -2.26 -30.64
N ARG A 61 7.33 -1.44 -30.01
CA ARG A 61 7.31 -1.30 -28.55
C ARG A 61 6.71 -2.51 -27.85
N LEU A 62 5.69 -3.16 -28.45
CA LEU A 62 5.11 -4.40 -27.94
C LEU A 62 6.15 -5.53 -27.95
N TYR A 63 6.88 -5.70 -29.04
CA TYR A 63 7.94 -6.71 -29.10
C TYR A 63 9.13 -6.40 -28.17
N ALA A 64 9.42 -5.13 -27.92
CA ALA A 64 10.51 -4.74 -27.04
C ALA A 64 10.29 -5.07 -25.55
N ILE A 65 9.04 -5.31 -25.11
CA ILE A 65 8.76 -5.74 -23.73
C ILE A 65 8.77 -7.27 -23.54
N ILE A 66 8.79 -8.05 -24.63
CA ILE A 66 8.83 -9.52 -24.55
C ILE A 66 10.12 -10.01 -23.86
N PRO A 67 11.33 -9.51 -24.21
CA PRO A 67 12.54 -9.89 -23.49
C PRO A 67 12.51 -9.58 -21.99
N LEU A 68 11.87 -8.49 -21.59
CA LEU A 68 11.70 -8.15 -20.17
C LEU A 68 10.79 -9.16 -19.46
N ALA A 69 9.67 -9.55 -20.08
CA ALA A 69 8.81 -10.59 -19.55
C ALA A 69 9.54 -11.93 -19.44
N ALA A 70 10.29 -12.31 -20.47
CA ALA A 70 11.10 -13.52 -20.47
C ALA A 70 12.17 -13.49 -19.36
N ALA A 71 12.90 -12.39 -19.20
CA ALA A 71 13.90 -12.23 -18.14
C ALA A 71 13.26 -12.34 -16.74
N THR A 72 12.06 -11.77 -16.55
CA THR A 72 11.32 -11.90 -15.28
C THR A 72 10.90 -13.34 -15.02
N ILE A 73 10.44 -14.06 -16.03
CA ILE A 73 10.11 -15.50 -15.92
C ILE A 73 11.37 -16.32 -15.61
N ILE A 74 12.50 -16.04 -16.27
CA ILE A 74 13.78 -16.71 -16.00
C ILE A 74 14.20 -16.47 -14.54
N TYR A 75 14.07 -15.25 -14.03
CA TYR A 75 14.31 -14.97 -12.61
C TYR A 75 13.44 -15.85 -11.72
N LEU A 76 12.12 -15.93 -11.97
CA LEU A 76 11.22 -16.76 -11.18
C LEU A 76 11.60 -18.24 -11.21
N ILE A 77 11.98 -18.76 -12.38
CA ILE A 77 12.47 -20.13 -12.54
C ILE A 77 13.76 -20.33 -11.76
N SER A 78 14.72 -19.39 -11.83
CA SER A 78 16.01 -19.51 -11.16
C SER A 78 15.92 -19.59 -9.64
N LEU A 79 14.79 -19.16 -9.04
CA LEU A 79 14.55 -19.32 -7.61
C LEU A 79 14.55 -20.80 -7.17
N ASP A 80 14.04 -21.71 -8.00
CA ASP A 80 14.04 -23.16 -7.73
C ASP A 80 15.40 -23.81 -8.02
N PHE A 81 16.26 -23.14 -8.79
CA PHE A 81 17.61 -23.60 -9.11
C PHE A 81 18.68 -23.01 -8.18
N GLY A 82 18.32 -22.71 -6.95
CA GLY A 82 19.24 -22.29 -5.88
C GLY A 82 19.39 -20.77 -5.71
N LEU A 83 18.76 -19.94 -6.54
CA LEU A 83 18.81 -18.48 -6.33
C LEU A 83 18.14 -18.09 -5.00
N ARG A 84 17.06 -18.78 -4.60
CA ARG A 84 16.39 -18.52 -3.30
C ARG A 84 17.33 -18.82 -2.13
N ASP A 85 18.02 -19.97 -2.18
CA ASP A 85 18.96 -20.38 -1.14
C ASP A 85 20.16 -19.42 -1.07
N TYR A 86 20.66 -18.99 -2.22
CA TYR A 86 21.70 -17.97 -2.31
C TYR A 86 21.26 -16.66 -1.67
N LEU A 87 20.07 -16.14 -2.00
CA LEU A 87 19.53 -14.92 -1.40
C LEU A 87 19.42 -15.04 0.13
N VAL A 88 18.93 -16.18 0.64
CA VAL A 88 18.88 -16.44 2.08
C VAL A 88 20.29 -16.50 2.70
N SER A 89 21.26 -17.14 2.04
CA SER A 89 22.62 -17.28 2.55
C SER A 89 23.38 -15.95 2.66
N VAL A 90 23.05 -14.96 1.84
CA VAL A 90 23.70 -13.65 1.87
C VAL A 90 23.01 -12.66 2.83
N ALA A 91 21.79 -12.94 3.28
CA ALA A 91 21.03 -12.09 4.17
C ALA A 91 21.80 -11.66 5.45
N PRO A 92 22.53 -12.55 6.16
CA PRO A 92 23.31 -12.18 7.35
C PRO A 92 24.38 -11.12 7.07
N LYS A 93 24.95 -11.10 5.84
CA LYS A 93 25.96 -10.08 5.45
C LYS A 93 25.40 -8.67 5.40
N PHE A 94 24.08 -8.54 5.23
CA PHE A 94 23.33 -7.27 5.20
C PHE A 94 22.62 -6.97 6.52
N HIS A 95 22.91 -7.71 7.59
CA HIS A 95 22.25 -7.54 8.89
C HIS A 95 20.72 -7.66 8.81
N VAL A 96 20.23 -8.53 7.95
CA VAL A 96 18.80 -8.79 7.76
C VAL A 96 18.20 -9.43 9.01
N GLN A 97 17.09 -8.89 9.48
CA GLN A 97 16.38 -9.37 10.67
C GLN A 97 15.24 -10.32 10.31
N ILE A 98 14.48 -10.02 9.24
CA ILE A 98 13.31 -10.80 8.82
C ILE A 98 13.56 -11.42 7.45
N ILE A 99 13.87 -12.71 7.44
CA ILE A 99 14.22 -13.48 6.22
C ILE A 99 13.05 -13.55 5.22
N TYR A 100 11.81 -13.69 5.69
CA TYR A 100 10.64 -13.73 4.79
C TYR A 100 10.50 -12.42 4.02
N SER A 101 10.53 -11.27 4.69
CA SER A 101 10.46 -9.97 4.03
C SER A 101 11.62 -9.75 3.07
N TRP A 102 12.83 -10.20 3.42
CA TRP A 102 14.00 -10.20 2.53
C TRP A 102 13.76 -10.97 1.24
N THR A 103 13.23 -12.18 1.32
CA THR A 103 12.99 -13.00 0.13
C THR A 103 11.92 -12.41 -0.78
N TRP A 104 10.79 -11.96 -0.21
CA TRP A 104 9.70 -11.37 -0.99
C TRP A 104 10.04 -9.98 -1.53
N MET A 105 10.87 -9.21 -0.83
CA MET A 105 11.38 -7.93 -1.30
C MET A 105 12.02 -8.03 -2.69
N TRP A 106 12.87 -9.02 -2.92
CA TRP A 106 13.51 -9.23 -4.21
C TRP A 106 12.51 -9.56 -5.32
N ASP A 107 11.52 -10.39 -5.02
CA ASP A 107 10.45 -10.73 -5.96
C ASP A 107 9.67 -9.45 -6.38
N PHE A 108 9.36 -8.58 -5.42
CA PHE A 108 8.68 -7.31 -5.71
C PHE A 108 9.57 -6.27 -6.40
N ILE A 109 10.87 -6.22 -6.11
CA ILE A 109 11.82 -5.36 -6.83
C ILE A 109 11.85 -5.75 -8.31
N ILE A 110 11.94 -7.04 -8.63
CA ILE A 110 11.99 -7.53 -10.02
C ILE A 110 10.68 -7.25 -10.75
N ILE A 111 9.54 -7.52 -10.13
CA ILE A 111 8.22 -7.23 -10.74
C ILE A 111 8.00 -5.71 -10.92
N ALA A 112 8.40 -4.90 -9.96
CA ALA A 112 8.31 -3.44 -10.08
C ALA A 112 9.19 -2.92 -11.22
N ALA A 113 10.44 -3.40 -11.30
CA ALA A 113 11.36 -3.05 -12.38
C ALA A 113 10.80 -3.47 -13.75
N PHE A 114 10.23 -4.67 -13.85
CA PHE A 114 9.56 -5.15 -15.06
C PHE A 114 8.39 -4.24 -15.46
N PHE A 115 7.49 -3.90 -14.55
CA PHE A 115 6.36 -3.03 -14.87
C PHE A 115 6.79 -1.62 -15.23
N ILE A 116 7.71 -1.00 -14.47
CA ILE A 116 8.21 0.35 -14.75
C ILE A 116 8.92 0.41 -16.10
N ALA A 117 9.82 -0.54 -16.38
CA ALA A 117 10.55 -0.60 -17.65
C ALA A 117 9.59 -0.84 -18.82
N SER A 118 8.66 -1.80 -18.70
CA SER A 118 7.68 -2.10 -19.73
C SER A 118 6.77 -0.90 -20.02
N MET A 119 6.25 -0.25 -18.98
CA MET A 119 5.42 0.96 -19.14
C MET A 119 6.21 2.11 -19.76
N THR A 120 7.48 2.26 -19.43
CA THR A 120 8.35 3.28 -20.01
C THR A 120 8.60 3.01 -21.49
N ILE A 121 8.80 1.76 -21.89
CA ILE A 121 8.94 1.39 -23.31
C ILE A 121 7.63 1.62 -24.07
N LEU A 122 6.50 1.21 -23.50
CA LEU A 122 5.19 1.32 -24.16
C LEU A 122 4.76 2.78 -24.35
N PHE A 123 4.90 3.62 -23.32
CA PHE A 123 4.28 4.95 -23.26
C PHE A 123 5.27 6.10 -23.05
N GLY A 124 6.58 5.84 -22.91
CA GLY A 124 7.57 6.83 -22.52
C GLY A 124 7.24 7.38 -21.12
N LYS A 125 7.69 8.58 -20.78
CA LYS A 125 7.39 9.25 -19.49
C LYS A 125 5.88 9.48 -19.23
N ARG A 126 5.03 9.33 -20.26
CA ARG A 126 3.58 9.52 -20.12
C ARG A 126 2.89 8.42 -19.32
N TRP A 127 3.55 7.27 -19.12
CA TRP A 127 2.99 6.15 -18.34
C TRP A 127 2.55 6.59 -16.94
N ILE A 128 3.26 7.56 -16.32
CA ILE A 128 2.93 8.11 -14.99
C ILE A 128 1.52 8.73 -14.95
N ARG A 129 0.99 9.17 -16.09
CA ARG A 129 -0.38 9.71 -16.21
C ARG A 129 -1.38 8.70 -16.76
N ILE A 130 -0.90 7.72 -17.49
CA ILE A 130 -1.74 6.72 -18.18
C ILE A 130 -2.10 5.57 -17.20
N SER A 131 -1.07 4.95 -16.62
CA SER A 131 -1.25 3.79 -15.76
C SER A 131 -0.15 3.73 -14.67
N PRO A 132 -0.22 4.62 -13.67
CA PRO A 132 0.76 4.66 -12.60
C PRO A 132 0.49 3.67 -11.46
N ALA A 133 -0.77 3.24 -11.24
CA ALA A 133 -1.15 2.57 -10.01
C ALA A 133 -0.44 1.22 -9.81
N GLY A 134 -0.38 0.37 -10.84
CA GLY A 134 0.26 -0.94 -10.72
C GLY A 134 1.77 -0.87 -10.46
N PRO A 135 2.55 -0.12 -11.28
CA PRO A 135 3.97 0.07 -11.02
C PRO A 135 4.28 0.71 -9.66
N ILE A 136 3.51 1.72 -9.25
CA ILE A 136 3.66 2.37 -7.93
C ILE A 136 3.35 1.39 -6.81
N TYR A 137 2.29 0.58 -6.95
CA TYR A 137 1.93 -0.44 -5.97
C TYR A 137 3.06 -1.46 -5.80
N ALA A 138 3.57 -2.03 -6.90
CA ALA A 138 4.65 -3.01 -6.85
C ALA A 138 5.94 -2.43 -6.23
N ALA A 139 6.34 -1.22 -6.64
CA ALA A 139 7.50 -0.53 -6.07
C ALA A 139 7.30 -0.19 -4.59
N GLY A 140 6.10 0.24 -4.22
CA GLY A 140 5.76 0.53 -2.85
C GLY A 140 5.78 -0.69 -1.94
N THR A 141 5.27 -1.82 -2.42
CA THR A 141 5.38 -3.09 -1.70
C THR A 141 6.84 -3.51 -1.50
N ALA A 142 7.69 -3.34 -2.53
CA ALA A 142 9.12 -3.57 -2.38
C ALA A 142 9.75 -2.69 -1.29
N ILE A 143 9.37 -1.40 -1.23
CA ILE A 143 9.83 -0.47 -0.19
C ILE A 143 9.38 -0.93 1.20
N ILE A 144 8.11 -1.29 1.37
CA ILE A 144 7.58 -1.76 2.66
C ILE A 144 8.33 -3.01 3.13
N LEU A 145 8.51 -3.99 2.24
CA LEU A 145 9.26 -5.21 2.55
C LEU A 145 10.73 -4.92 2.88
N SER A 146 11.34 -3.91 2.24
CA SER A 146 12.68 -3.45 2.59
C SER A 146 12.71 -2.87 4.00
N LEU A 147 11.73 -2.05 4.37
CA LEU A 147 11.62 -1.49 5.72
C LEU A 147 11.44 -2.59 6.75
N ASP A 148 10.56 -3.56 6.51
CA ASP A 148 10.37 -4.72 7.37
C ASP A 148 11.67 -5.53 7.54
N THR A 149 12.41 -5.69 6.45
CA THR A 149 13.66 -6.45 6.42
C THR A 149 14.74 -5.88 7.32
N PHE A 150 14.91 -4.56 7.26
CA PHE A 150 16.02 -3.86 7.95
C PHE A 150 15.63 -3.23 9.28
N PHE A 151 14.35 -2.97 9.51
CA PHE A 151 13.82 -2.37 10.72
C PHE A 151 12.78 -3.30 11.35
N PRO A 152 13.21 -4.32 12.10
CA PRO A 152 12.29 -5.25 12.75
C PRO A 152 11.34 -4.52 13.70
N TYR A 153 10.19 -5.13 13.97
CA TYR A 153 9.09 -4.52 14.71
C TYR A 153 9.45 -4.00 16.10
N ASP A 154 10.38 -4.68 16.77
CA ASP A 154 10.85 -4.38 18.13
C ASP A 154 12.04 -3.41 18.17
N SER A 155 12.67 -3.10 17.04
CA SER A 155 13.76 -2.14 17.01
C SER A 155 13.25 -0.70 17.07
N LEU A 156 13.92 0.13 17.86
CA LEU A 156 13.71 1.58 17.91
C LEU A 156 14.29 2.29 16.67
N GLY A 157 14.03 1.75 15.48
CA GLY A 157 14.40 2.40 14.22
C GLY A 157 13.61 3.70 13.99
N PRO A 158 13.98 4.49 12.98
CA PRO A 158 13.34 5.79 12.71
C PRO A 158 11.81 5.73 12.62
N LEU A 159 11.27 4.61 12.18
CA LEU A 159 9.83 4.40 12.03
C LEU A 159 9.13 4.23 13.40
N GLN A 160 9.87 3.79 14.42
CA GLN A 160 9.35 3.59 15.77
C GLN A 160 9.24 4.89 16.58
N TYR A 161 9.92 5.98 16.19
CA TYR A 161 9.91 7.24 16.93
C TYR A 161 8.53 7.88 17.11
N VAL A 162 7.60 7.62 16.21
CA VAL A 162 6.21 8.12 16.28
C VAL A 162 5.39 7.38 17.34
N VAL A 163 5.71 6.12 17.61
CA VAL A 163 4.90 5.22 18.45
C VAL A 163 4.70 5.72 19.88
N PRO A 164 5.73 6.17 20.62
CA PRO A 164 5.54 6.65 21.99
C PRO A 164 4.57 7.84 22.11
N TYR A 165 4.48 8.69 21.09
CA TYR A 165 3.53 9.81 21.08
C TYR A 165 2.11 9.33 20.89
N LEU A 166 1.87 8.35 20.02
CA LEU A 166 0.58 7.74 19.80
C LEU A 166 0.10 6.99 21.05
N VAL A 167 0.98 6.23 21.66
CA VAL A 167 0.72 5.50 22.91
C VAL A 167 0.35 6.47 24.04
N LYS A 168 1.07 7.59 24.22
CA LYS A 168 0.74 8.61 25.20
C LYS A 168 -0.62 9.27 24.94
N LEU A 169 -0.92 9.53 23.66
CA LEU A 169 -2.22 10.07 23.28
C LEU A 169 -3.35 9.09 23.63
N ASP A 170 -3.15 7.81 23.38
CA ASP A 170 -4.14 6.78 23.70
C ASP A 170 -4.38 6.66 25.21
N VAL A 171 -3.30 6.63 26.01
CA VAL A 171 -3.39 6.66 27.47
C VAL A 171 -4.13 7.90 27.98
N PHE A 172 -3.88 9.06 27.39
CA PHE A 172 -4.61 10.28 27.71
C PHE A 172 -6.11 10.15 27.40
N LEU A 173 -6.47 9.58 26.23
CA LEU A 173 -7.87 9.36 25.85
C LEU A 173 -8.57 8.38 26.81
N ILE A 174 -7.92 7.27 27.18
CA ILE A 174 -8.46 6.32 28.17
C ILE A 174 -8.77 7.01 29.49
N GLY A 175 -7.85 7.85 29.97
CA GLY A 175 -8.05 8.64 31.20
C GLY A 175 -9.19 9.66 31.06
N ALA A 176 -9.23 10.40 29.94
CA ALA A 176 -10.24 11.43 29.68
C ALA A 176 -11.66 10.84 29.58
N PHE A 177 -11.81 9.65 29.06
CA PHE A 177 -13.10 8.94 28.96
C PHE A 177 -13.41 8.03 30.17
N HIS A 178 -12.54 8.01 31.19
CA HIS A 178 -12.71 7.19 32.40
C HIS A 178 -12.94 5.69 32.11
N LEU A 179 -12.25 5.13 31.11
CA LEU A 179 -12.46 3.75 30.63
C LEU A 179 -11.76 2.70 31.49
N GLY A 180 -10.74 3.09 32.25
CA GLY A 180 -9.92 2.23 33.09
C GLY A 180 -8.62 2.89 33.49
N HIS A 181 -7.68 2.10 34.03
CA HIS A 181 -6.34 2.58 34.32
C HIS A 181 -5.39 2.25 33.17
N ALA A 182 -4.67 3.24 32.70
CA ALA A 182 -3.69 3.10 31.65
C ALA A 182 -2.41 3.89 31.99
N THR A 183 -1.28 3.25 31.78
CA THR A 183 0.04 3.89 31.87
C THR A 183 0.88 3.48 30.66
N SER A 184 1.91 4.24 30.32
CA SER A 184 2.78 3.91 29.20
C SER A 184 4.25 4.04 29.54
N GLN A 185 5.03 3.12 28.98
CA GLN A 185 6.48 3.18 29.01
C GLN A 185 6.99 2.91 27.58
N SER A 186 7.57 3.93 26.94
CA SER A 186 7.99 3.87 25.54
C SER A 186 6.83 3.45 24.61
N ASN A 187 6.91 2.28 24.00
CA ASN A 187 5.91 1.72 23.07
C ASN A 187 4.98 0.67 23.72
N VAL A 188 5.04 0.54 25.05
CA VAL A 188 4.17 -0.40 25.78
C VAL A 188 3.13 0.38 26.58
N MET A 189 1.89 -0.03 26.46
CA MET A 189 0.77 0.39 27.31
C MET A 189 0.47 -0.71 28.33
N PHE A 190 0.37 -0.33 29.59
CA PHE A 190 -0.12 -1.17 30.66
C PHE A 190 -1.56 -0.77 30.96
N LEU A 191 -2.48 -1.64 30.63
CA LEU A 191 -3.91 -1.43 30.72
C LEU A 191 -4.48 -2.27 31.88
N SER A 192 -5.38 -1.71 32.66
CA SER A 192 -6.11 -2.44 33.69
C SER A 192 -7.58 -1.99 33.68
N GLY A 193 -8.46 -2.92 33.37
CA GLY A 193 -9.90 -2.74 33.25
C GLY A 193 -10.68 -3.87 33.92
N ASP A 194 -11.87 -4.10 33.44
CA ASP A 194 -12.85 -5.02 34.04
C ASP A 194 -12.40 -6.49 34.01
N HIS A 195 -11.50 -6.85 33.08
CA HIS A 195 -11.01 -8.22 32.87
C HIS A 195 -9.57 -8.45 33.36
N GLY A 196 -9.00 -7.49 34.09
CA GLY A 196 -7.68 -7.59 34.68
C GLY A 196 -6.59 -6.81 33.91
N PRO A 197 -5.32 -6.99 34.28
CA PRO A 197 -4.20 -6.30 33.67
C PRO A 197 -3.82 -6.90 32.31
N PHE A 198 -3.41 -6.04 31.38
CA PHE A 198 -2.89 -6.43 30.06
C PHE A 198 -1.75 -5.48 29.64
N ALA A 199 -0.70 -6.03 29.04
CA ALA A 199 0.38 -5.24 28.46
C ALA A 199 0.27 -5.28 26.92
N LEU A 200 0.00 -4.12 26.32
CA LEU A 200 -0.10 -3.95 24.87
C LEU A 200 1.16 -3.28 24.35
N GLN A 201 1.97 -4.00 23.59
CA GLN A 201 3.11 -3.44 22.90
C GLN A 201 2.72 -2.99 21.50
N VAL A 202 2.98 -1.73 21.20
CA VAL A 202 2.67 -1.12 19.90
C VAL A 202 3.95 -1.02 19.07
N PHE A 203 3.93 -1.61 17.88
CA PHE A 203 5.02 -1.55 16.91
C PHE A 203 4.69 -0.56 15.79
N TRP A 204 5.71 -0.07 15.08
CA TRP A 204 5.54 0.91 14.02
C TRP A 204 4.54 0.50 12.91
N PRO A 205 4.42 -0.77 12.50
CA PRO A 205 3.37 -1.15 11.54
C PRO A 205 1.97 -0.96 12.12
N SER A 206 1.77 -1.40 13.38
CA SER A 206 0.50 -1.27 14.09
C SER A 206 0.20 0.18 14.50
N ALA A 207 1.22 1.02 14.67
CA ALA A 207 1.08 2.45 14.90
C ALA A 207 0.61 3.23 13.66
N GLY A 208 0.47 2.56 12.50
CA GLY A 208 -0.11 3.11 11.28
C GLY A 208 0.88 3.58 10.25
N VAL A 209 2.16 3.35 10.42
CA VAL A 209 3.15 3.67 9.40
C VAL A 209 2.85 2.92 8.10
N HIS A 210 2.49 1.63 8.18
CA HIS A 210 2.01 0.87 7.02
C HIS A 210 0.81 1.55 6.33
N SER A 211 -0.19 1.93 7.10
CA SER A 211 -1.39 2.60 6.56
C SER A 211 -1.04 3.92 5.86
N ILE A 212 -0.10 4.71 6.42
CA ILE A 212 0.37 5.95 5.80
C ILE A 212 1.10 5.67 4.49
N ILE A 213 1.95 4.63 4.44
CA ILE A 213 2.67 4.27 3.22
C ILE A 213 1.68 3.81 2.15
N ILE A 214 0.73 2.92 2.49
CA ILE A 214 -0.31 2.45 1.55
C ILE A 214 -1.14 3.62 1.05
N TYR A 215 -1.64 4.46 1.96
CA TYR A 215 -2.36 5.66 1.61
C TYR A 215 -1.56 6.52 0.63
N SER A 216 -0.28 6.76 0.94
CA SER A 216 0.59 7.61 0.12
C SER A 216 0.76 7.06 -1.29
N LEU A 217 0.94 5.75 -1.44
CA LEU A 217 1.07 5.09 -2.75
C LEU A 217 -0.21 5.18 -3.57
N VAL A 218 -1.36 4.85 -2.97
CA VAL A 218 -2.66 4.89 -3.64
C VAL A 218 -3.01 6.33 -4.01
N MET A 219 -2.84 7.26 -3.07
CA MET A 219 -3.17 8.67 -3.27
C MET A 219 -2.24 9.33 -4.30
N MET A 220 -0.95 8.99 -4.30
CA MET A 220 -0.02 9.46 -5.32
C MET A 220 -0.44 8.98 -6.71
N ALA A 221 -0.73 7.69 -6.88
CA ALA A 221 -1.21 7.13 -8.14
C ALA A 221 -2.49 7.81 -8.62
N PHE A 222 -3.45 8.03 -7.71
CA PHE A 222 -4.72 8.68 -7.99
C PHE A 222 -4.55 10.15 -8.39
N LEU A 223 -3.82 10.93 -7.60
CA LEU A 223 -3.61 12.37 -7.86
C LEU A 223 -2.78 12.63 -9.11
N LEU A 224 -1.85 11.73 -9.48
CA LEU A 224 -1.08 11.86 -10.72
C LEU A 224 -1.98 11.82 -11.97
N LYS A 225 -3.05 11.03 -11.93
CA LYS A 225 -4.04 10.92 -13.02
C LYS A 225 -4.99 12.12 -13.10
N MET A 226 -5.27 12.77 -11.97
CA MET A 226 -6.20 13.90 -11.94
C MET A 226 -5.59 15.15 -12.60
N ASN A 227 -6.36 15.79 -13.46
CA ASN A 227 -5.97 17.06 -14.09
C ASN A 227 -6.38 18.26 -13.20
N ILE A 228 -5.74 18.38 -12.04
CA ILE A 228 -5.97 19.46 -11.07
C ILE A 228 -4.66 20.19 -10.74
N PRO A 229 -4.72 21.44 -10.25
CA PRO A 229 -3.53 22.22 -9.86
C PRO A 229 -2.69 21.51 -8.81
N ARG A 230 -1.36 21.67 -8.88
CA ARG A 230 -0.39 21.01 -7.97
C ARG A 230 -0.69 21.30 -6.50
N ASN A 231 -1.04 22.55 -6.17
CA ASN A 231 -1.33 22.94 -4.78
C ASN A 231 -2.51 22.15 -4.21
N ARG A 232 -3.53 21.86 -5.02
CA ARG A 232 -4.68 21.03 -4.59
C ARG A 232 -4.29 19.57 -4.40
N LYS A 233 -3.40 19.05 -5.26
CA LYS A 233 -2.85 17.69 -5.08
C LYS A 233 -2.13 17.56 -3.73
N ILE A 234 -1.26 18.54 -3.42
CA ILE A 234 -0.54 18.57 -2.14
C ILE A 234 -1.51 18.68 -0.97
N MET A 235 -2.51 19.56 -1.08
CA MET A 235 -3.54 19.72 -0.04
C MET A 235 -4.30 18.41 0.22
N TYR A 236 -4.82 17.75 -0.82
CA TYR A 236 -5.52 16.47 -0.65
C TYR A 236 -4.61 15.39 -0.10
N PHE A 237 -3.36 15.33 -0.56
CA PHE A 237 -2.39 14.38 -0.02
C PHE A 237 -2.18 14.59 1.49
N ALA A 238 -1.94 15.83 1.91
CA ALA A 238 -1.73 16.17 3.31
C ALA A 238 -2.98 15.90 4.18
N LEU A 239 -4.17 16.31 3.72
CA LEU A 239 -5.42 16.06 4.45
C LEU A 239 -5.68 14.56 4.66
N GLY A 240 -5.41 13.75 3.66
CA GLY A 240 -5.62 12.32 3.81
C GLY A 240 -4.56 11.64 4.67
N VAL A 241 -3.30 12.13 4.72
CA VAL A 241 -2.31 11.69 5.71
C VAL A 241 -2.81 11.95 7.12
N VAL A 242 -3.32 13.17 7.40
CA VAL A 242 -3.89 13.51 8.70
C VAL A 242 -5.07 12.60 9.03
N GLY A 243 -5.97 12.37 8.07
CA GLY A 243 -7.09 11.44 8.27
C GLY A 243 -6.64 9.99 8.52
N THR A 244 -5.60 9.53 7.83
CA THR A 244 -5.03 8.18 8.05
C THR A 244 -4.43 8.06 9.46
N ILE A 245 -3.74 9.08 9.94
CA ILE A 245 -3.23 9.13 11.32
C ILE A 245 -4.40 9.09 12.31
N THR A 246 -5.45 9.87 12.08
CA THR A 246 -6.66 9.89 12.93
C THR A 246 -7.32 8.51 13.00
N VAL A 247 -7.51 7.85 11.86
CA VAL A 247 -8.07 6.49 11.82
C VAL A 247 -7.21 5.50 12.59
N ASN A 248 -5.89 5.65 12.52
CA ASN A 248 -4.96 4.80 13.28
C ASN A 248 -5.05 5.03 14.80
N VAL A 249 -5.14 6.29 15.23
CA VAL A 249 -5.39 6.61 16.65
C VAL A 249 -6.69 5.95 17.12
N ILE A 250 -7.77 6.09 16.36
CA ILE A 250 -9.06 5.45 16.66
C ILE A 250 -8.90 3.92 16.73
N ARG A 251 -8.11 3.32 15.85
CA ARG A 251 -7.86 1.88 15.87
C ARG A 251 -7.15 1.43 17.13
N ILE A 252 -6.03 2.09 17.53
CA ILE A 252 -5.30 1.76 18.75
C ILE A 252 -6.22 1.93 19.96
N PHE A 253 -6.97 3.02 20.01
CA PHE A 253 -7.95 3.29 21.05
C PHE A 253 -9.03 2.21 21.13
N SER A 254 -9.54 1.72 19.99
CA SER A 254 -10.52 0.64 19.96
C SER A 254 -9.93 -0.69 20.47
N LEU A 255 -8.66 -0.97 20.17
CA LEU A 255 -7.95 -2.14 20.70
C LEU A 255 -7.79 -2.03 22.22
N SER A 256 -7.46 -0.83 22.73
CA SER A 256 -7.37 -0.57 24.15
C SER A 256 -8.73 -0.74 24.86
N ILE A 257 -9.83 -0.24 24.28
CA ILE A 257 -11.20 -0.45 24.80
C ILE A 257 -11.53 -1.93 24.83
N PHE A 258 -11.19 -2.68 23.77
CA PHE A 258 -11.44 -4.13 23.73
C PHE A 258 -10.81 -4.85 24.93
N VAL A 259 -9.54 -4.54 25.20
CA VAL A 259 -8.80 -5.12 26.33
C VAL A 259 -9.40 -4.69 27.69
N LEU A 260 -9.77 -3.43 27.82
CA LEU A 260 -10.29 -2.87 29.07
C LEU A 260 -11.70 -3.37 29.41
N LYS A 261 -12.56 -3.64 28.39
CA LYS A 261 -14.00 -3.83 28.55
C LYS A 261 -14.55 -5.17 28.04
N VAL A 262 -13.81 -5.87 27.14
CA VAL A 262 -14.35 -7.06 26.47
C VAL A 262 -13.58 -8.31 26.88
N SER A 263 -12.26 -8.36 26.63
CA SER A 263 -11.46 -9.56 26.89
C SER A 263 -9.97 -9.26 26.97
N THR A 264 -9.27 -9.93 27.89
CA THR A 264 -7.80 -9.98 27.95
C THR A 264 -7.21 -11.25 27.34
N ASN A 265 -8.03 -12.07 26.67
CA ASN A 265 -7.57 -13.25 25.96
C ASN A 265 -6.78 -12.88 24.72
N VAL A 266 -5.54 -13.33 24.62
CA VAL A 266 -4.62 -12.99 23.52
C VAL A 266 -5.17 -13.41 22.15
N ASN A 267 -5.79 -14.59 22.04
CA ASN A 267 -6.31 -15.07 20.76
C ASN A 267 -7.50 -14.23 20.26
N GLU A 268 -8.38 -13.80 21.17
CA GLU A 268 -9.50 -12.93 20.85
C GLU A 268 -9.02 -11.54 20.49
N PHE A 269 -8.01 -11.04 21.20
CA PHE A 269 -7.34 -9.77 20.89
C PHE A 269 -6.72 -9.77 19.49
N GLU A 270 -5.94 -10.81 19.14
CA GLU A 270 -5.30 -10.92 17.82
C GLU A 270 -6.33 -11.03 16.69
N SER A 271 -7.42 -11.74 16.90
CA SER A 271 -8.54 -11.81 15.95
C SER A 271 -9.17 -10.43 15.76
N PHE A 272 -9.46 -9.71 16.83
CA PHE A 272 -10.02 -8.36 16.77
C PHE A 272 -9.03 -7.36 16.14
N HIS A 273 -7.72 -7.45 16.48
CA HIS A 273 -6.65 -6.63 15.91
C HIS A 273 -6.56 -6.76 14.38
N GLY A 274 -6.60 -7.99 13.87
CA GLY A 274 -6.59 -8.25 12.42
C GLY A 274 -7.78 -7.59 11.73
N ILE A 275 -8.99 -7.85 12.23
CA ILE A 275 -10.24 -7.31 11.66
C ILE A 275 -10.28 -5.77 11.73
N ALA A 276 -9.92 -5.20 12.89
CA ALA A 276 -9.94 -3.74 13.09
C ALA A 276 -8.99 -3.00 12.12
N GLY A 277 -7.84 -3.61 11.81
CA GLY A 277 -6.89 -3.03 10.85
C GLY A 277 -7.49 -2.83 9.46
N GLU A 278 -8.19 -3.83 8.95
CA GLU A 278 -8.78 -3.81 7.61
C GLU A 278 -10.05 -2.97 7.55
N ILE A 279 -10.98 -3.17 8.49
CA ILE A 279 -12.29 -2.50 8.50
C ILE A 279 -12.17 -0.99 8.72
N MET A 280 -11.19 -0.51 9.46
CA MET A 280 -11.06 0.93 9.71
C MET A 280 -10.32 1.65 8.60
N PHE A 281 -9.23 1.09 8.09
CA PHE A 281 -8.38 1.76 7.11
C PHE A 281 -8.94 1.74 5.69
N LEU A 282 -9.43 0.58 5.20
CA LEU A 282 -9.89 0.47 3.81
C LEU A 282 -11.12 1.33 3.52
N PRO A 283 -12.19 1.34 4.35
CA PRO A 283 -13.31 2.26 4.14
C PRO A 283 -12.91 3.73 4.19
N TRP A 284 -12.01 4.11 5.11
CA TRP A 284 -11.48 5.47 5.16
C TRP A 284 -10.84 5.86 3.83
N LEU A 285 -9.91 5.04 3.32
CA LEU A 285 -9.22 5.29 2.06
C LEU A 285 -10.21 5.45 0.91
N PHE A 286 -11.19 4.53 0.81
CA PHE A 286 -12.20 4.55 -0.25
C PHE A 286 -13.09 5.80 -0.16
N VAL A 287 -13.62 6.11 1.02
CA VAL A 287 -14.46 7.29 1.25
C VAL A 287 -13.70 8.58 0.93
N PHE A 288 -12.43 8.67 1.32
CA PHE A 288 -11.62 9.84 1.01
C PHE A 288 -11.40 10.03 -0.50
N LEU A 289 -11.13 8.96 -1.25
CA LEU A 289 -11.04 9.01 -2.71
C LEU A 289 -12.35 9.48 -3.34
N LEU A 290 -13.50 9.00 -2.85
CA LEU A 290 -14.81 9.46 -3.31
C LEU A 290 -15.04 10.95 -3.02
N ILE A 291 -14.68 11.42 -1.83
CA ILE A 291 -14.78 12.83 -1.45
C ILE A 291 -13.95 13.71 -2.39
N VAL A 292 -12.69 13.36 -2.63
CA VAL A 292 -11.81 14.11 -3.54
C VAL A 292 -12.39 14.14 -4.96
N THR A 293 -12.86 12.99 -5.45
CA THR A 293 -13.49 12.89 -6.78
C THR A 293 -14.73 13.76 -6.87
N TYR A 294 -15.61 13.71 -5.89
CA TYR A 294 -16.84 14.49 -5.84
C TYR A 294 -16.56 16.00 -5.82
N VAL A 295 -15.67 16.44 -4.94
CA VAL A 295 -15.31 17.86 -4.78
C VAL A 295 -14.71 18.42 -6.08
N GLU A 296 -13.79 17.70 -6.70
CA GLU A 296 -13.16 18.18 -7.94
C GLU A 296 -14.12 18.12 -9.14
N THR A 297 -14.97 17.09 -9.24
CA THR A 297 -15.99 17.03 -10.29
C THR A 297 -16.97 18.21 -10.18
N LYS A 298 -17.45 18.50 -8.98
CA LYS A 298 -18.33 19.66 -8.74
C LYS A 298 -17.67 20.98 -9.09
N ARG A 299 -16.38 21.12 -8.73
CA ARG A 299 -15.59 22.32 -9.06
C ARG A 299 -15.41 22.50 -10.56
N ILE A 300 -15.04 21.43 -11.28
CA ILE A 300 -14.85 21.49 -12.74
C ILE A 300 -16.15 21.89 -13.42
N LYS A 301 -17.28 21.27 -13.07
CA LYS A 301 -18.60 21.65 -13.60
C LYS A 301 -18.94 23.12 -13.37
N LYS A 302 -18.61 23.66 -12.17
CA LYS A 302 -18.85 25.07 -11.87
C LYS A 302 -17.99 26.01 -12.74
N ILE A 303 -16.73 25.65 -12.98
CA ILE A 303 -15.83 26.43 -13.85
C ILE A 303 -16.31 26.39 -15.30
N GLU A 304 -16.78 25.25 -15.79
CA GLU A 304 -17.30 25.08 -17.15
C GLU A 304 -18.61 25.89 -17.31
N ALA A 305 -19.51 25.84 -16.35
CA ALA A 305 -20.74 26.66 -16.37
C ALA A 305 -20.44 28.16 -16.40
N ALA A 306 -19.49 28.63 -15.59
CA ALA A 306 -19.10 30.05 -15.59
C ALA A 306 -18.44 30.50 -16.90
N LYS A 307 -17.83 29.61 -17.67
CA LYS A 307 -17.27 29.91 -19.01
C LYS A 307 -18.32 29.94 -20.10
N LEU A 308 -19.48 29.33 -19.89
CA LEU A 308 -20.59 29.29 -20.85
C LEU A 308 -21.58 30.45 -20.68
N GLU A 309 -21.53 31.19 -19.56
CA GLU A 309 -22.29 32.44 -19.41
C GLU A 309 -21.56 33.55 -20.18
N PRO A 310 -22.09 34.01 -21.33
CA PRO A 310 -21.50 35.12 -22.02
C PRO A 310 -21.64 36.38 -21.17
N ASP A 311 -20.58 37.20 -21.19
CA ASP A 311 -20.53 38.51 -20.56
C ASP A 311 -21.81 39.34 -20.84
N LYS A 312 -22.75 39.32 -19.90
CA LYS A 312 -23.98 40.13 -19.97
C LYS A 312 -23.71 41.62 -19.63
N SER A 313 -22.44 42.04 -19.62
CA SER A 313 -22.00 43.40 -19.34
C SER A 313 -21.48 44.11 -20.58
N LYS A 314 -22.23 44.07 -21.70
CA LYS A 314 -22.07 45.04 -22.80
C LYS A 314 -23.43 45.57 -23.18
#